data_76f3a6e0e51fff6f7fd3f17315f17a6a
#
_entry.id   76f3a6e0e51fff6f7fd3f17315f17a6a
#
_cell.length_a   1.000
_cell.length_b   1.000
_cell.length_c   1.000
_cell.angle_alpha   90.00
_cell.angle_beta   90.00
_cell.angle_gamma   90.00
#
_symmetry.space_group_name_H-M   'P 1'
#
loop_
_entity.id
_entity.type
_entity.pdbx_description
1 polymer ?
#
loop_
_entity_poly.entity_id
_entity_poly.type
_entity_poly.pdbx_seq_one_letter_code
_entity_poly.pdbx_strand_id
1 'polypeptide(L)'
;MENKQEILGQYFTKIEIVHQLLYLLFSYKKYDNKIKILEPSFGTGNFIKGLKGKNYLNIDGCEIDKNLTKNPCDFFEMPLTKKYDLLIGNPPFSKYNLKESYFSLTNYFKSAVWPSLYLTKKELKKDKEKIENIFILKSLKHIKDESSSIGYVLPISFFIKNKNKSVKDEILKYFSTIIIYQNDKIWFDRNIPCCFAIFANINKLKNKIIVIYENSIKNEEVFNIKNIHEELIPQVIFHKNNGYIKNDKGIPLEEFLENKNIKVKKSYRENNISASNILEKNKIPANKLVENYKLAVVRVGNASVGKCGLINIKDDILNDMFYIFDVKDQYKKNKQIKETICQQINQKIDYFRNITCRVGSKSIKKEDVYNFKVII
;
A
#
# COMPACT_ATOMS: atom_id res chain seq x y z
N MET A 1 -0.08 -23.44 17.81
CA MET A 1 -0.78 -22.33 18.51
C MET A 1 -0.57 -21.08 17.67
N GLU A 2 -1.65 -20.50 17.13
CA GLU A 2 -1.54 -19.20 16.47
C GLU A 2 -1.02 -18.17 17.48
N ASN A 3 -0.04 -17.38 17.06
CA ASN A 3 0.56 -16.37 17.93
C ASN A 3 -0.52 -15.32 18.26
N LYS A 4 -0.79 -15.07 19.55
CA LYS A 4 -1.80 -14.10 20.04
C LYS A 4 -1.65 -12.72 19.36
N GLN A 5 -0.41 -12.29 19.09
CA GLN A 5 -0.13 -11.05 18.38
C GLN A 5 -0.68 -11.03 16.94
N GLU A 6 -0.64 -12.17 16.24
CA GLU A 6 -1.18 -12.28 14.87
C GLU A 6 -2.71 -12.27 14.86
N ILE A 7 -3.33 -12.90 15.88
CA ILE A 7 -4.79 -12.92 16.04
C ILE A 7 -5.32 -11.51 16.32
N LEU A 8 -4.66 -10.76 17.20
CA LEU A 8 -5.04 -9.40 17.57
C LEU A 8 -4.52 -8.35 16.59
N GLY A 9 -3.66 -8.73 15.62
CA GLY A 9 -3.07 -7.79 14.67
C GLY A 9 -2.19 -6.73 15.33
N GLN A 10 -1.51 -7.08 16.44
CA GLN A 10 -0.71 -6.15 17.24
C GLN A 10 0.67 -5.93 16.66
N TYR A 11 0.91 -4.71 16.17
CA TYR A 11 2.23 -4.24 15.72
C TYR A 11 2.51 -2.90 16.41
N PHE A 12 3.46 -2.89 17.34
CA PHE A 12 3.74 -1.69 18.14
C PHE A 12 4.67 -0.74 17.40
N THR A 13 4.21 0.47 17.15
CA THR A 13 5.02 1.52 16.49
C THR A 13 6.14 1.96 17.43
N LYS A 14 7.40 1.93 16.96
CA LYS A 14 8.56 2.36 17.73
C LYS A 14 8.45 3.81 18.13
N ILE A 15 8.97 4.18 19.32
CA ILE A 15 8.82 5.53 19.86
C ILE A 15 9.49 6.61 18.99
N GLU A 16 10.63 6.31 18.39
CA GLU A 16 11.32 7.22 17.47
C GLU A 16 10.50 7.51 16.21
N ILE A 17 9.77 6.50 15.71
CA ILE A 17 8.82 6.67 14.60
C ILE A 17 7.64 7.54 15.07
N VAL A 18 7.07 7.26 16.23
CA VAL A 18 5.97 8.05 16.79
C VAL A 18 6.35 9.53 16.87
N HIS A 19 7.57 9.85 17.33
CA HIS A 19 8.02 11.25 17.40
C HIS A 19 8.07 11.91 16.01
N GLN A 20 8.49 11.18 14.96
CA GLN A 20 8.48 11.69 13.58
C GLN A 20 7.05 11.92 13.07
N LEU A 21 6.14 10.96 13.34
CA LEU A 21 4.75 11.06 12.91
C LEU A 21 4.03 12.21 13.60
N LEU A 22 4.28 12.41 14.90
CA LEU A 22 3.75 13.56 15.65
C LEU A 22 4.33 14.89 15.15
N TYR A 23 5.63 14.92 14.84
CA TYR A 23 6.25 16.11 14.24
C TYR A 23 5.57 16.45 12.90
N LEU A 24 5.39 15.47 12.04
CA LEU A 24 4.71 15.63 10.77
C LEU A 24 3.27 16.16 10.96
N LEU A 25 2.48 15.52 11.82
CA LEU A 25 1.10 15.94 12.09
C LEU A 25 1.04 17.41 12.51
N PHE A 26 1.86 17.80 13.49
CA PHE A 26 1.86 19.15 14.05
C PHE A 26 2.51 20.20 13.11
N SER A 27 3.27 19.79 12.11
CA SER A 27 3.77 20.69 11.06
C SER A 27 2.65 21.11 10.09
N TYR A 28 1.67 20.25 9.86
CA TYR A 28 0.53 20.53 8.99
C TYR A 28 -0.65 21.17 9.73
N LYS A 29 -0.86 20.77 10.98
CA LYS A 29 -1.96 21.28 11.78
C LYS A 29 -1.54 21.52 13.23
N LYS A 30 -1.68 22.78 13.66
CA LYS A 30 -1.42 23.18 15.05
C LYS A 30 -2.67 22.98 15.90
N TYR A 31 -2.47 22.55 17.12
CA TYR A 31 -3.52 22.38 18.11
C TYR A 31 -3.17 23.12 19.40
N ASP A 32 -4.17 23.58 20.10
CA ASP A 32 -4.04 23.96 21.50
C ASP A 32 -3.73 22.72 22.36
N ASN A 33 -2.92 22.87 23.39
CA ASN A 33 -2.55 21.73 24.27
C ASN A 33 -3.73 21.22 25.14
N LYS A 34 -4.86 21.93 25.14
CA LYS A 34 -6.09 21.55 25.84
C LYS A 34 -7.01 20.64 25.04
N ILE A 35 -6.71 20.39 23.77
CA ILE A 35 -7.51 19.50 22.93
C ILE A 35 -7.72 18.15 23.59
N LYS A 36 -8.88 17.55 23.33
CA LYS A 36 -9.19 16.18 23.75
C LYS A 36 -8.74 15.19 22.71
N ILE A 37 -7.87 14.26 23.11
CA ILE A 37 -7.25 13.27 22.22
C ILE A 37 -7.73 11.88 22.59
N LEU A 38 -7.91 11.01 21.58
CA LEU A 38 -8.15 9.60 21.77
C LEU A 38 -7.08 8.76 21.06
N GLU A 39 -6.47 7.82 21.77
CA GLU A 39 -5.74 6.70 21.18
C GLU A 39 -6.59 5.42 21.35
N PRO A 40 -7.25 4.94 20.29
CA PRO A 40 -8.28 3.90 20.41
C PRO A 40 -7.72 2.47 20.51
N SER A 41 -6.39 2.29 20.41
CA SER A 41 -5.68 1.01 20.56
C SER A 41 -4.24 1.28 20.97
N PHE A 42 -4.04 1.68 22.25
CA PHE A 42 -2.76 2.27 22.63
C PHE A 42 -1.59 1.28 22.75
N GLY A 43 -1.84 -0.03 22.80
CA GLY A 43 -0.79 -1.05 22.87
C GLY A 43 0.20 -0.79 24.00
N THR A 44 1.47 -0.54 23.65
CA THR A 44 2.52 -0.16 24.65
C THR A 44 2.48 1.32 25.06
N GLY A 45 1.54 2.09 24.52
CA GLY A 45 1.32 3.51 24.86
C GLY A 45 2.34 4.47 24.27
N ASN A 46 3.01 4.12 23.17
CA ASN A 46 4.06 4.96 22.60
C ASN A 46 3.51 6.30 22.05
N PHE A 47 2.33 6.31 21.44
CA PHE A 47 1.68 7.57 21.03
C PHE A 47 1.30 8.43 22.24
N ILE A 48 0.74 7.83 23.31
CA ILE A 48 0.44 8.56 24.56
C ILE A 48 1.72 9.17 25.14
N LYS A 49 2.82 8.40 25.20
CA LYS A 49 4.13 8.91 25.68
C LYS A 49 4.64 10.07 24.83
N GLY A 50 4.58 9.92 23.49
CA GLY A 50 5.01 10.96 22.56
C GLY A 50 4.18 12.24 22.67
N LEU A 51 2.86 12.14 22.85
CA LEU A 51 1.96 13.26 23.06
C LEU A 51 2.22 13.96 24.40
N LYS A 52 2.36 13.21 25.49
CA LYS A 52 2.72 13.76 26.81
C LYS A 52 4.04 14.50 26.78
N GLY A 53 5.04 14.00 26.05
CA GLY A 53 6.31 14.69 25.84
C GLY A 53 6.19 16.02 25.07
N LYS A 54 5.03 16.29 24.45
CA LYS A 54 4.68 17.57 23.79
C LYS A 54 3.64 18.38 24.57
N ASN A 55 3.46 18.08 25.87
CA ASN A 55 2.52 18.73 26.79
C ASN A 55 1.02 18.58 26.42
N TYR A 56 0.65 17.54 25.65
CA TYR A 56 -0.75 17.17 25.51
C TYR A 56 -1.10 16.19 26.64
N LEU A 57 -1.97 16.61 27.56
CA LEU A 57 -2.27 15.83 28.78
C LEU A 57 -3.70 15.28 28.79
N ASN A 58 -4.61 15.86 28.01
CA ASN A 58 -6.01 15.46 27.95
C ASN A 58 -6.20 14.30 26.93
N ILE A 59 -5.73 13.11 27.31
CA ILE A 59 -5.68 11.93 26.44
C ILE A 59 -6.49 10.80 27.06
N ASP A 60 -7.52 10.36 26.35
CA ASP A 60 -8.19 9.08 26.60
C ASP A 60 -7.47 7.98 25.81
N GLY A 61 -7.30 6.79 26.41
CA GLY A 61 -6.75 5.60 25.74
C GLY A 61 -7.71 4.42 25.87
N CYS A 62 -7.74 3.58 24.85
CA CYS A 62 -8.45 2.32 24.86
C CYS A 62 -7.49 1.19 24.44
N GLU A 63 -7.47 0.07 25.16
CA GLU A 63 -6.69 -1.14 24.84
C GLU A 63 -7.44 -2.38 25.32
N ILE A 64 -7.60 -3.33 24.43
CA ILE A 64 -8.37 -4.55 24.72
C ILE A 64 -7.52 -5.66 25.37
N ASP A 65 -6.20 -5.62 25.19
CA ASP A 65 -5.31 -6.67 25.73
C ASP A 65 -5.04 -6.47 27.22
N LYS A 66 -5.56 -7.39 28.02
CA LYS A 66 -5.38 -7.43 29.49
C LYS A 66 -3.91 -7.49 29.94
N ASN A 67 -2.99 -7.92 29.05
CA ASN A 67 -1.56 -7.96 29.39
C ASN A 67 -0.91 -6.58 29.24
N LEU A 68 -1.53 -5.66 28.54
CA LEU A 68 -1.02 -4.30 28.28
C LEU A 68 -1.67 -3.24 29.17
N THR A 69 -2.84 -3.56 29.77
CA THR A 69 -3.55 -2.62 30.62
C THR A 69 -4.30 -3.31 31.77
N LYS A 70 -4.38 -2.65 32.92
CA LYS A 70 -5.20 -3.09 34.06
C LYS A 70 -6.70 -2.82 33.80
N ASN A 71 -7.03 -1.88 32.93
CA ASN A 71 -8.40 -1.47 32.60
C ASN A 71 -8.66 -1.71 31.11
N PRO A 72 -8.91 -2.98 30.68
CA PRO A 72 -9.17 -3.28 29.29
C PRO A 72 -10.45 -2.60 28.81
N CYS A 73 -10.40 -2.03 27.61
CA CYS A 73 -11.49 -1.33 26.97
C CYS A 73 -11.57 -1.75 25.50
N ASP A 74 -12.76 -2.15 25.04
CA ASP A 74 -13.02 -2.34 23.62
C ASP A 74 -13.44 -0.99 23.00
N PHE A 75 -12.67 -0.51 22.05
CA PHE A 75 -12.99 0.72 21.34
C PHE A 75 -14.37 0.68 20.67
N PHE A 76 -14.80 -0.50 20.22
CA PHE A 76 -16.10 -0.63 19.57
C PHE A 76 -17.28 -0.52 20.54
N GLU A 77 -17.07 -0.74 21.83
CA GLU A 77 -18.06 -0.52 22.90
C GLU A 77 -18.05 0.92 23.45
N MET A 78 -17.06 1.75 23.06
CA MET A 78 -16.97 3.13 23.52
C MET A 78 -18.22 3.92 23.12
N PRO A 79 -18.88 4.63 24.07
CA PRO A 79 -20.08 5.42 23.82
C PRO A 79 -19.85 6.51 22.77
N LEU A 80 -20.73 6.65 21.79
CA LEU A 80 -20.64 7.66 20.73
C LEU A 80 -20.82 9.10 21.20
N THR A 81 -21.23 9.30 22.45
CA THR A 81 -21.30 10.62 23.10
C THR A 81 -19.92 11.22 23.38
N LYS A 82 -18.87 10.37 23.49
CA LYS A 82 -17.49 10.84 23.64
C LYS A 82 -16.97 11.40 22.31
N LYS A 83 -16.57 12.66 22.32
CA LYS A 83 -16.06 13.38 21.15
C LYS A 83 -14.66 13.90 21.39
N TYR A 84 -13.86 13.95 20.30
CA TYR A 84 -12.43 14.26 20.35
C TYR A 84 -12.02 15.23 19.24
N ASP A 85 -11.04 16.06 19.54
CA ASP A 85 -10.42 17.00 18.60
C ASP A 85 -9.36 16.26 17.72
N LEU A 86 -8.73 15.22 18.28
CA LEU A 86 -7.75 14.39 17.57
C LEU A 86 -7.93 12.92 17.96
N LEU A 87 -8.04 12.06 16.96
CA LEU A 87 -7.88 10.62 17.13
C LEU A 87 -6.56 10.21 16.49
N ILE A 88 -5.70 9.49 17.23
CA ILE A 88 -4.36 9.16 16.75
C ILE A 88 -3.92 7.80 17.26
N GLY A 89 -3.15 7.05 16.46
CA GLY A 89 -2.63 5.76 16.89
C GLY A 89 -2.31 4.83 15.73
N ASN A 90 -2.15 3.58 16.09
CA ASN A 90 -1.90 2.49 15.16
C ASN A 90 -3.00 1.42 15.35
N PRO A 91 -4.12 1.49 14.60
CA PRO A 91 -5.14 0.45 14.64
C PRO A 91 -4.57 -0.94 14.34
N PRO A 92 -5.12 -2.01 14.91
CA PRO A 92 -4.66 -3.37 14.63
C PRO A 92 -4.80 -3.74 13.15
N PHE A 93 -3.84 -4.53 12.62
CA PHE A 93 -3.82 -5.01 11.23
C PHE A 93 -4.12 -6.50 11.18
N SER A 94 -5.37 -6.90 11.18
CA SER A 94 -5.73 -8.30 11.08
C SER A 94 -6.84 -8.54 10.07
N LYS A 95 -6.86 -9.76 9.52
CA LYS A 95 -8.07 -10.24 8.87
C LYS A 95 -9.03 -10.69 9.95
N TYR A 96 -10.11 -9.97 10.12
CA TYR A 96 -11.15 -10.38 11.04
C TYR A 96 -11.74 -11.73 10.61
N ASN A 97 -11.52 -12.77 11.39
CA ASN A 97 -12.48 -13.86 11.47
C ASN A 97 -13.58 -13.37 12.42
N LEU A 98 -14.63 -12.79 11.85
CA LEU A 98 -15.82 -12.44 12.61
C LEU A 98 -16.38 -13.72 13.26
N LYS A 99 -15.95 -14.00 14.49
CA LYS A 99 -16.64 -14.96 15.35
C LYS A 99 -18.07 -14.45 15.56
N GLU A 100 -19.02 -15.34 15.76
CA GLU A 100 -20.44 -14.97 15.93
C GLU A 100 -20.69 -13.89 17.00
N SER A 101 -19.87 -13.81 18.03
CA SER A 101 -19.89 -12.76 19.05
C SER A 101 -19.71 -11.34 18.51
N TYR A 102 -19.08 -11.16 17.35
CA TYR A 102 -18.95 -9.86 16.70
C TYR A 102 -20.12 -9.52 15.75
N PHE A 103 -21.05 -10.45 15.49
CA PHE A 103 -22.31 -10.12 14.83
C PHE A 103 -23.20 -9.22 15.69
N SER A 104 -23.05 -9.24 17.02
CA SER A 104 -23.68 -8.24 17.90
C SER A 104 -23.12 -6.84 17.64
N LEU A 105 -21.81 -6.70 17.36
CA LEU A 105 -21.21 -5.45 16.94
C LEU A 105 -21.71 -4.99 15.56
N THR A 106 -21.87 -5.90 14.60
CA THR A 106 -22.46 -5.54 13.30
C THR A 106 -23.94 -5.17 13.43
N ASN A 107 -24.70 -5.73 14.34
CA ASN A 107 -26.07 -5.29 14.66
C ASN A 107 -26.08 -3.95 15.38
N TYR A 108 -25.13 -3.69 16.28
CA TYR A 108 -24.89 -2.39 16.89
C TYR A 108 -24.49 -1.36 15.82
N PHE A 109 -23.61 -1.69 14.91
CA PHE A 109 -23.25 -0.85 13.77
C PHE A 109 -24.41 -0.64 12.80
N LYS A 110 -25.26 -1.64 12.55
CA LYS A 110 -26.45 -1.51 11.70
C LYS A 110 -27.47 -0.54 12.28
N SER A 111 -27.69 -0.57 13.59
CA SER A 111 -28.76 0.19 14.23
C SER A 111 -28.34 1.60 14.65
N ALA A 112 -27.11 1.80 15.12
CA ALA A 112 -26.70 3.04 15.77
C ALA A 112 -25.80 3.95 14.93
N VAL A 113 -25.08 3.40 13.91
CA VAL A 113 -23.98 4.11 13.25
C VAL A 113 -24.14 4.18 11.73
N TRP A 114 -24.89 3.28 11.09
CA TRP A 114 -24.83 3.07 9.64
C TRP A 114 -26.15 2.77 8.96
N PRO A 115 -27.01 3.77 8.76
CA PRO A 115 -28.15 3.60 7.85
C PRO A 115 -27.71 3.36 6.39
N SER A 116 -26.50 3.75 6.01
CA SER A 116 -26.04 3.77 4.61
C SER A 116 -25.02 2.70 4.22
N LEU A 117 -24.41 1.98 5.16
CA LEU A 117 -23.54 0.83 4.88
C LEU A 117 -24.30 -0.47 5.23
N TYR A 118 -25.28 -0.79 4.42
CA TYR A 118 -25.91 -2.10 4.42
C TYR A 118 -24.94 -3.15 3.87
N LEU A 119 -24.01 -3.60 4.72
CA LEU A 119 -23.33 -4.86 4.47
C LEU A 119 -24.26 -5.97 4.95
N THR A 120 -24.80 -6.72 4.03
CA THR A 120 -25.57 -7.92 4.37
C THR A 120 -24.66 -8.96 5.02
N LYS A 121 -25.22 -9.88 5.83
CA LYS A 121 -24.49 -11.02 6.42
C LYS A 121 -23.68 -11.80 5.37
N LYS A 122 -24.11 -11.77 4.10
CA LYS A 122 -23.48 -12.40 2.94
C LYS A 122 -22.29 -11.59 2.42
N GLU A 123 -22.36 -10.27 2.46
CA GLU A 123 -21.28 -9.34 2.05
C GLU A 123 -20.17 -9.29 3.10
N LEU A 124 -20.51 -9.29 4.39
CA LEU A 124 -19.55 -9.43 5.49
C LEU A 124 -18.80 -10.78 5.45
N LYS A 125 -19.43 -11.85 4.96
CA LYS A 125 -18.73 -13.13 4.72
C LYS A 125 -17.88 -13.12 3.46
N LYS A 126 -18.21 -12.30 2.47
CA LYS A 126 -17.57 -12.25 1.16
C LYS A 126 -16.38 -11.29 1.15
N ASP A 127 -16.53 -10.13 1.75
CA ASP A 127 -15.49 -9.12 1.92
C ASP A 127 -15.11 -9.09 3.41
N LYS A 128 -14.17 -9.98 3.82
CA LYS A 128 -13.56 -9.95 5.15
C LYS A 128 -13.08 -8.53 5.40
N GLU A 129 -13.92 -7.69 5.98
CA GLU A 129 -13.58 -6.30 6.23
C GLU A 129 -12.38 -6.25 7.17
N LYS A 130 -11.40 -5.48 6.79
CA LYS A 130 -10.19 -5.32 7.57
C LYS A 130 -10.52 -4.50 8.80
N ILE A 131 -9.98 -4.91 9.93
CA ILE A 131 -10.23 -4.25 11.20
C ILE A 131 -9.85 -2.76 11.18
N GLU A 132 -8.79 -2.39 10.50
CA GLU A 132 -8.38 -1.00 10.35
C GLU A 132 -9.46 -0.13 9.68
N ASN A 133 -10.22 -0.70 8.74
CA ASN A 133 -11.35 -0.02 8.10
C ASN A 133 -12.46 0.28 9.13
N ILE A 134 -12.80 -0.70 9.96
CA ILE A 134 -13.83 -0.55 11.00
C ILE A 134 -13.39 0.46 12.05
N PHE A 135 -12.09 0.48 12.42
CA PHE A 135 -11.53 1.50 13.30
C PHE A 135 -11.72 2.90 12.73
N ILE A 136 -11.38 3.13 11.46
CA ILE A 136 -11.58 4.43 10.80
C ILE A 136 -13.04 4.84 10.88
N LEU A 137 -13.94 3.96 10.50
CA LEU A 137 -15.37 4.25 10.43
C LEU A 137 -15.97 4.56 11.81
N LYS A 138 -15.58 3.82 12.85
CA LYS A 138 -15.96 4.13 14.25
C LYS A 138 -15.37 5.48 14.66
N SER A 139 -14.12 5.76 14.31
CA SER A 139 -13.44 7.03 14.62
C SER A 139 -14.14 8.24 14.04
N LEU A 140 -14.68 8.14 12.81
CA LEU A 140 -15.47 9.21 12.20
C LEU A 140 -16.69 9.60 13.06
N LYS A 141 -17.23 8.68 13.89
CA LYS A 141 -18.34 8.95 14.79
C LYS A 141 -17.90 9.58 16.11
N HIS A 142 -16.61 9.58 16.41
CA HIS A 142 -16.04 10.23 17.60
C HIS A 142 -15.43 11.60 17.30
N ILE A 143 -15.49 12.08 16.07
CA ILE A 143 -15.10 13.43 15.69
C ILE A 143 -16.02 14.45 16.39
N LYS A 144 -15.43 15.49 16.97
CA LYS A 144 -16.13 16.55 17.67
C LYS A 144 -16.80 17.51 16.68
N ASP A 145 -16.02 18.02 15.73
CA ASP A 145 -16.45 18.99 14.74
C ASP A 145 -15.51 19.00 13.51
N GLU A 146 -15.68 19.93 12.60
CA GLU A 146 -14.86 20.07 11.38
C GLU A 146 -13.39 20.41 11.67
N SER A 147 -13.08 20.95 12.87
CA SER A 147 -11.70 21.22 13.27
C SER A 147 -10.95 19.96 13.72
N SER A 148 -11.65 18.85 13.91
CA SER A 148 -11.06 17.59 14.35
C SER A 148 -10.20 16.93 13.26
N SER A 149 -9.42 15.94 13.66
CA SER A 149 -8.59 15.15 12.71
C SER A 149 -8.40 13.73 13.17
N ILE A 150 -8.02 12.88 12.22
CA ILE A 150 -7.58 11.50 12.48
C ILE A 150 -6.17 11.33 11.92
N GLY A 151 -5.24 10.81 12.73
CA GLY A 151 -3.88 10.46 12.34
C GLY A 151 -3.59 8.99 12.62
N TYR A 152 -3.66 8.11 11.61
CA TYR A 152 -3.49 6.68 11.80
C TYR A 152 -2.33 6.09 11.01
N VAL A 153 -1.61 5.18 11.65
CA VAL A 153 -0.75 4.24 10.92
C VAL A 153 -1.66 3.21 10.25
N LEU A 154 -1.53 3.08 8.94
CA LEU A 154 -2.36 2.18 8.14
C LEU A 154 -1.48 1.27 7.28
N PRO A 155 -1.93 0.04 6.97
CA PRO A 155 -1.27 -0.77 5.95
C PRO A 155 -1.25 -0.04 4.62
N ILE A 156 -0.12 -0.06 3.92
CA ILE A 156 0.01 0.62 2.63
C ILE A 156 -1.04 0.17 1.61
N SER A 157 -1.54 -1.07 1.76
CA SER A 157 -2.61 -1.62 0.94
C SER A 157 -3.93 -0.85 1.03
N PHE A 158 -4.10 0.03 2.03
CA PHE A 158 -5.26 0.91 2.13
C PHE A 158 -5.36 1.85 0.93
N PHE A 159 -4.20 2.32 0.43
CA PHE A 159 -4.11 3.28 -0.67
C PHE A 159 -3.85 2.67 -2.06
N ILE A 160 -4.04 1.37 -2.22
CA ILE A 160 -4.04 0.72 -3.54
C ILE A 160 -5.27 1.19 -4.34
N LYS A 161 -5.11 1.33 -5.66
CA LYS A 161 -6.17 1.70 -6.60
C LYS A 161 -7.43 0.84 -6.38
N ASN A 162 -8.59 1.49 -6.27
CA ASN A 162 -9.90 0.87 -6.09
C ASN A 162 -10.05 -0.04 -4.85
N LYS A 163 -9.12 -0.01 -3.89
CA LYS A 163 -9.27 -0.68 -2.59
C LYS A 163 -9.98 0.23 -1.59
N ASN A 164 -10.73 -0.38 -0.65
CA ASN A 164 -11.41 0.31 0.45
C ASN A 164 -12.27 1.51 -0.02
N LYS A 165 -12.94 1.37 -1.17
CA LYS A 165 -13.65 2.48 -1.83
C LYS A 165 -14.69 3.10 -0.90
N SER A 166 -15.58 2.28 -0.31
CA SER A 166 -16.63 2.75 0.59
C SER A 166 -16.10 3.51 1.81
N VAL A 167 -14.98 3.04 2.38
CA VAL A 167 -14.34 3.70 3.53
C VAL A 167 -13.73 5.04 3.12
N LYS A 168 -13.09 5.10 1.96
CA LYS A 168 -12.54 6.33 1.39
C LYS A 168 -13.64 7.35 1.10
N ASP A 169 -14.75 6.90 0.51
CA ASP A 169 -15.93 7.75 0.27
C ASP A 169 -16.52 8.30 1.58
N GLU A 170 -16.54 7.48 2.65
CA GLU A 170 -17.00 7.95 3.95
C GLU A 170 -16.06 8.97 4.58
N ILE A 171 -14.74 8.78 4.48
CA ILE A 171 -13.72 9.76 4.93
C ILE A 171 -13.95 11.11 4.25
N LEU A 172 -14.24 11.14 2.96
CA LEU A 172 -14.45 12.37 2.19
C LEU A 172 -15.69 13.19 2.62
N LYS A 173 -16.64 12.59 3.35
CA LYS A 173 -17.78 13.31 3.91
C LYS A 173 -17.38 14.22 5.08
N TYR A 174 -16.25 13.92 5.72
CA TYR A 174 -15.78 14.61 6.92
C TYR A 174 -14.55 15.47 6.68
N PHE A 175 -13.69 15.07 5.72
CA PHE A 175 -12.37 15.68 5.55
C PHE A 175 -12.11 16.07 4.09
N SER A 176 -11.56 17.25 3.93
CA SER A 176 -11.18 17.83 2.65
C SER A 176 -9.68 17.76 2.35
N THR A 177 -8.88 17.30 3.30
CA THR A 177 -7.41 17.17 3.16
C THR A 177 -6.97 15.80 3.64
N ILE A 178 -6.12 15.15 2.86
CA ILE A 178 -5.50 13.87 3.22
C ILE A 178 -3.99 14.01 3.05
N ILE A 179 -3.22 13.57 4.04
CA ILE A 179 -1.77 13.51 3.96
C ILE A 179 -1.35 12.06 4.16
N ILE A 180 -0.56 11.52 3.26
CA ILE A 180 -0.08 10.13 3.27
C ILE A 180 1.44 10.16 3.32
N TYR A 181 2.02 9.69 4.42
CA TYR A 181 3.46 9.70 4.66
C TYR A 181 4.01 8.29 4.79
N GLN A 182 5.14 8.06 4.16
CA GLN A 182 5.94 6.84 4.29
C GLN A 182 7.43 7.19 4.28
N ASN A 183 8.24 6.42 5.00
CA ASN A 183 9.70 6.47 4.90
C ASN A 183 10.29 5.05 4.78
N ASP A 184 11.62 4.97 4.60
CA ASP A 184 12.34 3.69 4.48
C ASP A 184 12.63 2.99 5.81
N LYS A 185 12.25 3.59 6.94
CA LYS A 185 12.53 3.03 8.25
C LYS A 185 11.63 1.84 8.57
N ILE A 186 12.11 0.95 9.41
CA ILE A 186 11.32 -0.16 9.96
C ILE A 186 10.54 0.36 11.17
N TRP A 187 9.21 0.45 11.03
CA TRP A 187 8.32 1.06 12.02
C TRP A 187 7.97 0.14 13.21
N PHE A 188 8.08 -1.17 13.00
CA PHE A 188 7.72 -2.22 13.95
C PHE A 188 8.89 -3.20 14.14
N ASP A 189 8.72 -4.22 14.97
CA ASP A 189 9.70 -5.31 15.10
C ASP A 189 9.79 -6.19 13.84
N ARG A 190 8.78 -6.10 12.97
CA ARG A 190 8.73 -6.77 11.66
C ARG A 190 8.61 -5.74 10.54
N ASN A 191 9.15 -6.06 9.37
CA ASN A 191 9.03 -5.20 8.20
C ASN A 191 7.64 -5.36 7.55
N ILE A 192 6.68 -4.56 8.02
CA ILE A 192 5.33 -4.48 7.45
C ILE A 192 5.19 -3.16 6.71
N PRO A 193 4.89 -3.19 5.41
CA PRO A 193 4.68 -1.96 4.64
C PRO A 193 3.48 -1.18 5.16
N CYS A 194 3.72 0.00 5.68
CA CYS A 194 2.71 0.90 6.23
C CYS A 194 2.98 2.35 5.85
N CYS A 195 2.01 3.19 6.10
CA CYS A 195 2.08 4.63 5.95
C CYS A 195 1.34 5.29 7.11
N PHE A 196 1.62 6.57 7.36
CA PHE A 196 0.84 7.41 8.27
C PHE A 196 -0.12 8.26 7.46
N ALA A 197 -1.41 8.11 7.73
CA ALA A 197 -2.46 8.87 7.06
C ALA A 197 -3.05 9.89 8.03
N ILE A 198 -3.09 11.16 7.60
CA ILE A 198 -3.75 12.25 8.31
C ILE A 198 -4.97 12.67 7.52
N PHE A 199 -6.14 12.59 8.14
CA PHE A 199 -7.41 13.06 7.60
C PHE A 199 -7.81 14.32 8.38
N ALA A 200 -7.92 15.45 7.70
CA ALA A 200 -8.15 16.74 8.35
C ALA A 200 -8.85 17.74 7.40
N ASN A 201 -9.32 18.84 7.98
CA ASN A 201 -9.69 20.04 7.23
C ASN A 201 -8.63 21.11 7.47
N ILE A 202 -7.85 21.40 6.42
CA ILE A 202 -6.76 22.39 6.43
C ILE A 202 -7.03 23.38 5.30
N ASN A 203 -7.37 24.63 5.63
CA ASN A 203 -7.83 25.63 4.66
C ASN A 203 -6.90 25.81 3.46
N LYS A 204 -5.57 25.90 3.71
CA LYS A 204 -4.56 26.05 2.63
C LYS A 204 -4.43 24.81 1.74
N LEU A 205 -4.90 23.65 2.21
CA LEU A 205 -4.79 22.34 1.54
C LEU A 205 -6.17 21.75 1.23
N LYS A 206 -7.21 22.57 1.20
CA LYS A 206 -8.58 22.13 0.91
C LYS A 206 -8.63 21.42 -0.45
N ASN A 207 -9.31 20.27 -0.48
CA ASN A 207 -9.48 19.41 -1.65
C ASN A 207 -8.16 18.85 -2.21
N LYS A 208 -7.15 18.65 -1.36
CA LYS A 208 -5.85 18.10 -1.76
C LYS A 208 -5.52 16.81 -1.02
N ILE A 209 -4.77 15.95 -1.72
CA ILE A 209 -4.08 14.81 -1.13
C ILE A 209 -2.59 15.09 -1.28
N ILE A 210 -1.87 15.07 -0.17
CA ILE A 210 -0.42 15.25 -0.12
C ILE A 210 0.20 13.87 0.10
N VAL A 211 1.01 13.41 -0.83
CA VAL A 211 1.71 12.13 -0.74
C VAL A 211 3.19 12.40 -0.51
N ILE A 212 3.73 11.90 0.59
CA ILE A 212 5.08 12.18 1.04
C ILE A 212 5.85 10.87 1.16
N TYR A 213 6.97 10.78 0.44
CA TYR A 213 7.95 9.73 0.62
C TYR A 213 9.28 10.33 1.09
N GLU A 214 9.78 9.85 2.21
CA GLU A 214 11.04 10.30 2.80
C GLU A 214 12.04 9.14 2.86
N ASN A 215 13.11 9.30 2.09
CA ASN A 215 14.33 8.49 2.21
C ASN A 215 15.48 9.40 2.70
N SER A 216 16.55 9.59 1.95
CA SER A 216 17.56 10.62 2.21
C SER A 216 17.05 12.04 1.94
N ILE A 217 16.01 12.18 1.10
CA ILE A 217 15.37 13.45 0.73
C ILE A 217 13.86 13.28 0.87
N LYS A 218 13.20 14.31 1.42
CA LYS A 218 11.73 14.36 1.46
C LYS A 218 11.17 14.72 0.07
N ASN A 219 10.35 13.86 -0.48
CA ASN A 219 9.64 14.06 -1.74
C ASN A 219 8.15 14.21 -1.46
N GLU A 220 7.52 15.20 -2.07
CA GLU A 220 6.13 15.53 -1.87
C GLU A 220 5.42 15.69 -3.22
N GLU A 221 4.31 15.01 -3.40
CA GLU A 221 3.43 15.09 -4.56
C GLU A 221 2.02 15.49 -4.12
N VAL A 222 1.38 16.35 -4.89
CA VAL A 222 0.06 16.90 -4.58
C VAL A 222 -0.97 16.46 -5.61
N PHE A 223 -2.05 15.85 -5.14
CA PHE A 223 -3.16 15.38 -5.97
C PHE A 223 -4.46 16.10 -5.59
N ASN A 224 -5.42 16.09 -6.51
CA ASN A 224 -6.78 16.51 -6.17
C ASN A 224 -7.44 15.44 -5.28
N ILE A 225 -8.30 15.85 -4.34
CA ILE A 225 -9.01 14.94 -3.43
C ILE A 225 -9.82 13.86 -4.17
N LYS A 226 -10.30 14.16 -5.40
CA LYS A 226 -11.01 13.21 -6.27
C LYS A 226 -10.17 11.99 -6.68
N ASN A 227 -8.84 12.11 -6.61
CA ASN A 227 -7.91 11.02 -6.92
C ASN A 227 -7.77 9.97 -5.79
N ILE A 228 -8.55 10.05 -4.71
CA ILE A 228 -8.43 9.14 -3.55
C ILE A 228 -8.57 7.65 -3.92
N HIS A 229 -9.23 7.34 -5.03
CA HIS A 229 -9.40 5.98 -5.51
C HIS A 229 -8.25 5.47 -6.38
N GLU A 230 -7.33 6.35 -6.75
CA GLU A 230 -6.12 5.99 -7.50
C GLU A 230 -5.09 5.31 -6.58
N GLU A 231 -3.97 4.90 -7.14
CA GLU A 231 -2.85 4.33 -6.39
C GLU A 231 -2.03 5.45 -5.75
N LEU A 232 -2.17 5.61 -4.44
CA LEU A 232 -1.55 6.69 -3.66
C LEU A 232 -0.52 6.16 -2.67
N ILE A 233 0.28 5.18 -3.11
CA ILE A 233 1.35 4.58 -2.32
C ILE A 233 2.61 5.45 -2.47
N PRO A 234 3.11 6.10 -1.40
CA PRO A 234 4.18 7.09 -1.51
C PRO A 234 5.46 6.55 -2.18
N GLN A 235 5.95 5.40 -1.73
CA GLN A 235 7.13 4.76 -2.34
C GLN A 235 6.92 4.46 -3.82
N VAL A 236 5.73 3.98 -4.22
CA VAL A 236 5.43 3.64 -5.62
C VAL A 236 5.42 4.90 -6.48
N ILE A 237 4.77 5.97 -6.02
CA ILE A 237 4.71 7.25 -6.72
C ILE A 237 6.12 7.81 -6.89
N PHE A 238 6.90 7.84 -5.80
CA PHE A 238 8.29 8.32 -5.83
C PHE A 238 9.13 7.57 -6.85
N HIS A 239 9.11 6.24 -6.82
CA HIS A 239 9.93 5.45 -7.74
C HIS A 239 9.42 5.52 -9.19
N LYS A 240 8.12 5.69 -9.41
CA LYS A 240 7.58 5.95 -10.76
C LYS A 240 8.03 7.30 -11.30
N ASN A 241 8.08 8.33 -10.47
CA ASN A 241 8.43 9.69 -10.90
C ASN A 241 9.95 9.93 -10.96
N ASN A 242 10.72 9.29 -10.07
CA ASN A 242 12.16 9.56 -9.89
C ASN A 242 13.07 8.35 -10.13
N GLY A 243 12.54 7.14 -10.05
CA GLY A 243 13.31 5.89 -10.15
C GLY A 243 13.69 5.53 -11.57
N TYR A 244 13.13 6.23 -12.53
CA TYR A 244 13.28 5.89 -13.92
C TYR A 244 13.88 7.04 -14.73
N ILE A 245 15.17 6.97 -14.94
CA ILE A 245 15.93 7.84 -15.85
C ILE A 245 15.66 9.35 -15.68
N LYS A 246 16.54 10.02 -14.96
CA LYS A 246 16.82 11.46 -15.14
C LYS A 246 17.29 11.81 -16.57
N ASN A 247 17.22 10.86 -17.50
CA ASN A 247 17.53 11.08 -18.90
C ASN A 247 16.25 11.24 -19.71
N ASP A 248 15.96 12.47 -20.12
CA ASP A 248 14.90 12.83 -21.09
C ASP A 248 15.02 12.11 -22.45
N LYS A 249 16.05 11.27 -22.64
CA LYS A 249 16.35 10.55 -23.89
C LYS A 249 15.79 9.12 -23.97
N GLY A 250 15.23 8.58 -22.90
CA GLY A 250 14.70 7.21 -22.91
C GLY A 250 13.35 7.11 -23.62
N ILE A 251 13.17 6.08 -24.46
CA ILE A 251 11.95 5.79 -25.22
C ILE A 251 11.15 4.74 -24.46
N PRO A 252 9.83 4.94 -24.21
CA PRO A 252 8.98 3.93 -23.56
C PRO A 252 8.98 2.61 -24.32
N LEU A 253 8.95 1.48 -23.60
CA LEU A 253 8.94 0.15 -24.22
C LEU A 253 7.70 -0.11 -25.08
N GLU A 254 6.59 0.59 -24.86
CA GLU A 254 5.41 0.53 -25.73
C GLU A 254 5.71 0.91 -27.19
N GLU A 255 6.75 1.73 -27.42
CA GLU A 255 7.18 2.07 -28.79
C GLU A 255 7.86 0.88 -29.51
N PHE A 256 8.37 -0.09 -28.76
CA PHE A 256 9.06 -1.27 -29.29
C PHE A 256 8.21 -2.55 -29.23
N LEU A 257 7.27 -2.64 -28.29
CA LEU A 257 6.50 -3.84 -28.01
C LEU A 257 5.15 -3.86 -28.74
N GLU A 258 4.72 -5.04 -29.17
CA GLU A 258 3.36 -5.24 -29.66
C GLU A 258 2.36 -5.25 -28.48
N ASN A 259 1.19 -4.64 -28.69
CA ASN A 259 0.10 -4.67 -27.72
C ASN A 259 -0.74 -5.95 -27.83
N LYS A 260 -0.08 -7.12 -27.99
CA LYS A 260 -0.73 -8.42 -28.06
C LYS A 260 -0.54 -9.19 -26.76
N ASN A 261 -1.62 -9.83 -26.29
CA ASN A 261 -1.53 -10.79 -25.19
C ASN A 261 -1.09 -12.15 -25.70
N ILE A 262 0.17 -12.48 -25.50
CA ILE A 262 0.64 -13.85 -25.71
C ILE A 262 0.22 -14.66 -24.47
N LYS A 263 -0.77 -15.54 -24.64
CA LYS A 263 -1.25 -16.42 -23.57
C LYS A 263 -0.23 -17.52 -23.32
N VAL A 264 0.21 -17.64 -22.08
CA VAL A 264 1.02 -18.76 -21.62
C VAL A 264 0.11 -19.98 -21.44
N LYS A 265 0.47 -21.12 -22.02
CA LYS A 265 -0.22 -22.39 -21.73
C LYS A 265 0.12 -22.79 -20.29
N LYS A 266 -0.91 -22.95 -19.45
CA LYS A 266 -0.73 -23.52 -18.10
C LYS A 266 -0.30 -24.98 -18.25
N SER A 267 0.99 -25.25 -18.13
CA SER A 267 1.47 -26.62 -17.99
C SER A 267 2.49 -26.70 -16.85
N TYR A 268 2.20 -27.53 -15.88
CA TYR A 268 3.12 -27.91 -14.81
C TYR A 268 3.93 -29.11 -15.33
N ARG A 269 5.01 -28.88 -16.08
CA ARG A 269 5.95 -29.94 -16.50
C ARG A 269 7.36 -29.60 -15.98
N GLU A 270 8.16 -30.62 -15.74
CA GLU A 270 9.47 -30.53 -15.10
C GLU A 270 10.52 -29.67 -15.83
N ASN A 271 10.30 -29.32 -17.09
CA ASN A 271 11.22 -28.51 -17.91
C ASN A 271 10.80 -27.03 -18.03
N ASN A 272 10.03 -26.50 -17.10
CA ASN A 272 9.61 -25.11 -17.15
C ASN A 272 10.75 -24.17 -16.76
N ILE A 273 10.93 -23.08 -17.51
CA ILE A 273 11.82 -22.00 -17.11
C ILE A 273 11.25 -21.35 -15.85
N SER A 274 12.04 -21.36 -14.78
CA SER A 274 11.66 -20.76 -13.52
C SER A 274 11.99 -19.26 -13.48
N ALA A 275 11.31 -18.51 -12.60
CA ALA A 275 11.61 -17.11 -12.38
C ALA A 275 13.02 -16.87 -11.78
N SER A 276 13.68 -17.91 -11.22
CA SER A 276 15.04 -17.81 -10.69
C SER A 276 16.09 -17.86 -11.80
N ASN A 277 15.92 -18.76 -12.78
CA ASN A 277 16.92 -19.01 -13.83
C ASN A 277 16.63 -18.30 -15.16
N ILE A 278 15.58 -17.47 -15.24
CA ILE A 278 15.28 -16.68 -16.44
C ILE A 278 16.45 -15.76 -16.88
N LEU A 279 17.29 -15.31 -15.93
CA LEU A 279 18.46 -14.47 -16.22
C LEU A 279 19.53 -15.17 -17.08
N GLU A 280 19.56 -16.50 -17.10
CA GLU A 280 20.45 -17.30 -17.97
C GLU A 280 20.06 -17.18 -19.45
N LYS A 281 18.80 -16.82 -19.72
CA LYS A 281 18.24 -16.60 -21.05
C LYS A 281 18.41 -15.16 -21.56
N ASN A 282 19.55 -14.53 -21.37
CA ASN A 282 19.75 -13.11 -21.69
C ASN A 282 20.29 -12.82 -23.10
N LYS A 283 20.61 -13.86 -23.86
CA LYS A 283 21.12 -13.76 -25.22
C LYS A 283 20.44 -14.77 -26.17
N ILE A 284 20.34 -14.38 -27.44
CA ILE A 284 19.87 -15.27 -28.51
C ILE A 284 21.09 -15.99 -29.10
N PRO A 285 21.12 -17.33 -29.13
CA PRO A 285 22.21 -18.09 -29.75
C PRO A 285 22.41 -17.71 -31.24
N ALA A 286 23.66 -17.77 -31.70
CA ALA A 286 24.01 -17.32 -33.07
C ALA A 286 23.33 -18.11 -34.19
N ASN A 287 23.08 -19.40 -33.94
CA ASN A 287 22.48 -20.33 -34.89
C ASN A 287 20.95 -20.43 -34.81
N LYS A 288 20.28 -19.54 -34.10
CA LYS A 288 18.82 -19.57 -33.90
C LYS A 288 18.13 -18.43 -34.61
N LEU A 289 16.90 -18.66 -35.07
CA LEU A 289 16.07 -17.64 -35.72
C LEU A 289 15.57 -16.60 -34.67
N VAL A 290 16.03 -15.37 -34.82
CA VAL A 290 15.77 -14.25 -33.91
C VAL A 290 14.28 -13.97 -33.72
N GLU A 291 13.46 -14.12 -34.74
CA GLU A 291 12.02 -13.90 -34.73
C GLU A 291 11.25 -14.82 -33.80
N ASN A 292 11.79 -16.03 -33.52
CA ASN A 292 11.19 -16.97 -32.56
C ASN A 292 11.36 -16.56 -31.10
N TYR A 293 12.25 -15.61 -30.82
CA TYR A 293 12.54 -15.18 -29.45
C TYR A 293 11.66 -13.99 -29.02
N LYS A 294 11.07 -14.12 -27.84
CA LYS A 294 10.22 -13.13 -27.19
C LYS A 294 10.83 -12.70 -25.85
N LEU A 295 10.48 -11.51 -25.40
CA LEU A 295 10.82 -11.02 -24.06
C LEU A 295 9.87 -11.62 -23.02
N ALA A 296 10.42 -12.27 -22.00
CA ALA A 296 9.67 -12.78 -20.87
C ALA A 296 10.06 -12.04 -19.59
N VAL A 297 9.12 -11.30 -19.00
CA VAL A 297 9.34 -10.51 -17.79
C VAL A 297 8.61 -11.16 -16.62
N VAL A 298 9.32 -11.44 -15.53
CA VAL A 298 8.72 -12.01 -14.31
C VAL A 298 7.80 -10.99 -13.68
N ARG A 299 6.51 -11.30 -13.60
CA ARG A 299 5.47 -10.42 -13.05
C ARG A 299 5.22 -10.58 -11.56
N VAL A 300 5.58 -11.73 -10.96
CA VAL A 300 5.30 -12.08 -9.56
C VAL A 300 6.52 -12.70 -8.89
N GLY A 301 6.79 -12.31 -7.65
CA GLY A 301 7.82 -12.90 -6.80
C GLY A 301 8.67 -11.84 -6.08
N ASN A 302 8.97 -12.08 -4.79
CA ASN A 302 9.68 -11.08 -3.97
C ASN A 302 11.10 -10.77 -4.48
N ALA A 303 11.84 -11.81 -4.84
CA ALA A 303 13.23 -11.70 -5.34
C ALA A 303 13.34 -11.75 -6.87
N SER A 304 12.27 -12.15 -7.56
CA SER A 304 12.32 -12.46 -9.00
C SER A 304 11.58 -11.42 -9.85
N VAL A 305 10.66 -10.63 -9.28
CA VAL A 305 9.87 -9.65 -10.03
C VAL A 305 10.76 -8.69 -10.81
N GLY A 306 10.42 -8.45 -12.08
CA GLY A 306 11.18 -7.59 -12.97
C GLY A 306 12.35 -8.25 -13.68
N LYS A 307 12.74 -9.50 -13.35
CA LYS A 307 13.73 -10.24 -14.14
C LYS A 307 13.21 -10.48 -15.55
N CYS A 308 14.08 -10.33 -16.54
CA CYS A 308 13.75 -10.50 -17.95
C CYS A 308 14.66 -11.55 -18.61
N GLY A 309 14.10 -12.31 -19.55
CA GLY A 309 14.84 -13.22 -20.41
C GLY A 309 14.29 -13.26 -21.83
N LEU A 310 15.08 -13.79 -22.74
CA LEU A 310 14.73 -14.03 -24.14
C LEU A 310 14.41 -15.52 -24.29
N ILE A 311 13.15 -15.81 -24.57
CA ILE A 311 12.65 -17.18 -24.66
C ILE A 311 12.30 -17.54 -26.10
N ASN A 312 12.58 -18.76 -26.50
CA ASN A 312 12.07 -19.33 -27.73
C ASN A 312 10.70 -19.96 -27.49
N ILE A 313 9.64 -19.35 -27.98
CA ILE A 313 8.26 -19.82 -27.75
C ILE A 313 7.95 -21.21 -28.29
N LYS A 314 8.81 -21.78 -29.16
CA LYS A 314 8.67 -23.14 -29.67
C LYS A 314 9.25 -24.19 -28.72
N ASP A 315 10.33 -23.84 -28.02
CA ASP A 315 11.14 -24.78 -27.23
C ASP A 315 10.94 -24.55 -25.70
N ASP A 316 10.74 -23.29 -25.29
CA ASP A 316 10.68 -22.90 -23.89
C ASP A 316 9.23 -22.90 -23.35
N ILE A 317 9.03 -23.52 -22.19
CA ILE A 317 7.73 -23.56 -21.51
C ILE A 317 7.77 -22.64 -20.29
N LEU A 318 6.82 -21.73 -20.21
CA LEU A 318 6.66 -20.78 -19.10
C LEU A 318 5.34 -21.02 -18.39
N ASN A 319 5.30 -20.63 -17.11
CA ASN A 319 4.08 -20.57 -16.31
C ASN A 319 3.46 -19.15 -16.31
N ASP A 320 2.38 -18.97 -15.57
CA ASP A 320 1.67 -17.70 -15.46
C ASP A 320 2.39 -16.63 -14.59
N MET A 321 3.61 -16.91 -14.12
CA MET A 321 4.46 -15.94 -13.42
C MET A 321 5.14 -14.94 -14.37
N PHE A 322 4.96 -15.07 -15.69
CA PHE A 322 5.59 -14.21 -16.68
C PHE A 322 4.58 -13.41 -17.49
N TYR A 323 4.98 -12.20 -17.86
CA TYR A 323 4.45 -11.52 -19.04
C TYR A 323 5.35 -11.84 -20.22
N ILE A 324 4.74 -12.18 -21.37
CA ILE A 324 5.47 -12.39 -22.62
C ILE A 324 5.12 -11.24 -23.57
N PHE A 325 6.17 -10.60 -24.10
CA PHE A 325 6.06 -9.50 -25.06
C PHE A 325 6.75 -9.86 -26.36
N ASP A 326 6.10 -9.59 -27.48
CA ASP A 326 6.75 -9.53 -28.79
C ASP A 326 7.17 -8.10 -29.09
N VAL A 327 8.20 -7.94 -29.88
CA VAL A 327 8.55 -6.65 -30.45
C VAL A 327 7.77 -6.43 -31.74
N LYS A 328 7.53 -5.14 -32.11
CA LYS A 328 6.85 -4.74 -33.35
C LYS A 328 7.56 -5.35 -34.56
N ASP A 329 6.84 -5.57 -35.65
CA ASP A 329 7.30 -6.30 -36.84
C ASP A 329 8.64 -5.77 -37.38
N GLN A 330 8.85 -4.47 -37.38
CA GLN A 330 10.10 -3.84 -37.82
C GLN A 330 11.34 -4.23 -36.99
N TYR A 331 11.14 -4.70 -35.76
CA TYR A 331 12.24 -5.12 -34.85
C TYR A 331 12.33 -6.64 -34.69
N LYS A 332 11.41 -7.45 -35.24
CA LYS A 332 11.34 -8.89 -35.00
C LYS A 332 12.63 -9.64 -35.29
N LYS A 333 13.35 -9.23 -36.32
CA LYS A 333 14.64 -9.83 -36.74
C LYS A 333 15.86 -9.13 -36.12
N ASN A 334 15.64 -8.06 -35.36
CA ASN A 334 16.75 -7.32 -34.74
C ASN A 334 17.15 -7.94 -33.40
N LYS A 335 18.20 -8.75 -33.44
CA LYS A 335 18.79 -9.41 -32.27
C LYS A 335 19.26 -8.40 -31.22
N GLN A 336 19.98 -7.36 -31.66
CA GLN A 336 20.58 -6.38 -30.77
C GLN A 336 19.52 -5.62 -29.96
N ILE A 337 18.42 -5.17 -30.57
CA ILE A 337 17.32 -4.49 -29.88
C ILE A 337 16.73 -5.39 -28.78
N LYS A 338 16.45 -6.65 -29.09
CA LYS A 338 15.89 -7.60 -28.10
C LYS A 338 16.83 -7.83 -26.91
N GLU A 339 18.12 -8.02 -27.19
CA GLU A 339 19.14 -8.22 -26.14
C GLU A 339 19.35 -6.96 -25.32
N THR A 340 19.38 -5.77 -25.94
CA THR A 340 19.51 -4.47 -25.25
C THR A 340 18.32 -4.21 -24.32
N ILE A 341 17.09 -4.43 -24.79
CA ILE A 341 15.89 -4.29 -23.94
C ILE A 341 15.96 -5.24 -22.75
N CYS A 342 16.26 -6.52 -22.99
CA CYS A 342 16.39 -7.51 -21.93
C CYS A 342 17.45 -7.12 -20.89
N GLN A 343 18.62 -6.67 -21.34
CA GLN A 343 19.72 -6.22 -20.49
C GLN A 343 19.33 -5.00 -19.65
N GLN A 344 18.71 -3.99 -20.25
CA GLN A 344 18.33 -2.77 -19.53
C GLN A 344 17.24 -3.02 -18.49
N ILE A 345 16.25 -3.90 -18.77
CA ILE A 345 15.27 -4.35 -17.78
C ILE A 345 16.00 -5.00 -16.60
N ASN A 346 16.95 -5.91 -16.86
CA ASN A 346 17.69 -6.62 -15.82
C ASN A 346 18.59 -5.70 -14.99
N GLN A 347 19.17 -4.66 -15.58
CA GLN A 347 19.94 -3.64 -14.85
C GLN A 347 19.08 -2.82 -13.89
N LYS A 348 17.76 -2.81 -14.08
CA LYS A 348 16.80 -2.02 -13.30
C LYS A 348 15.79 -2.87 -12.52
N ILE A 349 16.17 -4.09 -12.13
CA ILE A 349 15.32 -5.00 -11.34
C ILE A 349 14.81 -4.31 -10.06
N ASP A 350 15.66 -3.53 -9.39
CA ASP A 350 15.27 -2.83 -8.16
C ASP A 350 14.19 -1.76 -8.39
N TYR A 351 14.16 -1.13 -9.56
CA TYR A 351 13.04 -0.28 -9.95
C TYR A 351 11.73 -1.08 -9.91
N PHE A 352 11.65 -2.22 -10.62
CA PHE A 352 10.45 -3.06 -10.63
C PHE A 352 10.07 -3.56 -9.23
N ARG A 353 11.04 -3.86 -8.37
CA ARG A 353 10.81 -4.23 -6.97
C ARG A 353 10.24 -3.08 -6.13
N ASN A 354 10.66 -1.86 -6.40
CA ASN A 354 10.29 -0.67 -5.63
C ASN A 354 8.93 -0.09 -6.03
N ILE A 355 8.50 -0.26 -7.28
CA ILE A 355 7.14 0.11 -7.71
C ILE A 355 6.08 -0.91 -7.28
N THR A 356 6.47 -2.01 -6.63
CA THR A 356 5.57 -3.07 -6.15
C THR A 356 5.52 -3.12 -4.63
N CYS A 357 4.80 -2.22 -4.00
CA CYS A 357 4.54 -2.28 -2.56
C CYS A 357 3.25 -3.08 -2.29
N ARG A 358 3.38 -4.37 -1.94
CA ARG A 358 2.26 -5.21 -1.52
C ARG A 358 2.63 -6.03 -0.29
N VAL A 359 1.66 -6.27 0.57
CA VAL A 359 1.73 -7.32 1.59
C VAL A 359 1.56 -8.66 0.87
N GLY A 360 2.55 -9.55 0.94
CA GLY A 360 2.61 -10.80 0.20
C GLY A 360 3.58 -10.74 -1.00
N SER A 361 3.38 -11.60 -2.00
CA SER A 361 4.25 -11.64 -3.18
C SER A 361 4.18 -10.35 -3.99
N LYS A 362 5.32 -9.73 -4.26
CA LYS A 362 5.44 -8.55 -5.13
C LYS A 362 4.95 -8.89 -6.53
N SER A 363 4.22 -7.98 -7.18
CA SER A 363 3.78 -8.14 -8.56
C SER A 363 3.73 -6.81 -9.29
N ILE A 364 4.23 -6.78 -10.53
CA ILE A 364 4.11 -5.64 -11.46
C ILE A 364 2.87 -5.78 -12.34
N LYS A 365 2.40 -4.66 -12.89
CA LYS A 365 1.39 -4.63 -13.94
C LYS A 365 2.06 -4.65 -15.31
N LYS A 366 1.32 -5.05 -16.35
CA LYS A 366 1.81 -5.01 -17.72
C LYS A 366 2.14 -3.58 -18.17
N GLU A 367 1.34 -2.60 -17.72
CA GLU A 367 1.56 -1.17 -17.92
C GLU A 367 2.89 -0.68 -17.35
N ASP A 368 3.34 -1.24 -16.21
CA ASP A 368 4.63 -0.88 -15.61
C ASP A 368 5.80 -1.27 -16.54
N VAL A 369 5.65 -2.33 -17.34
CA VAL A 369 6.64 -2.74 -18.34
C VAL A 369 6.56 -1.86 -19.58
N TYR A 370 5.36 -1.56 -20.08
CA TYR A 370 5.19 -0.69 -21.26
C TYR A 370 5.73 0.72 -21.02
N ASN A 371 5.49 1.28 -19.85
CA ASN A 371 5.97 2.62 -19.48
C ASN A 371 7.47 2.66 -19.17
N PHE A 372 8.14 1.49 -19.08
CA PHE A 372 9.57 1.41 -18.83
C PHE A 372 10.32 2.00 -20.03
N LYS A 373 11.23 2.98 -19.79
CA LYS A 373 12.00 3.64 -20.86
C LYS A 373 13.34 2.94 -21.07
N VAL A 374 13.76 2.77 -22.30
CA VAL A 374 15.04 2.20 -22.72
C VAL A 374 15.78 3.18 -23.62
N ILE A 375 17.10 3.04 -23.67
CA ILE A 375 17.97 3.78 -24.57
C ILE A 375 18.45 2.78 -25.62
N ILE A 376 18.09 2.96 -26.87
CA ILE A 376 18.44 2.07 -27.99
C ILE A 376 19.21 2.85 -29.05
#